data_d7029577fe7c15fb28afcb3aff4505ae
#
_entry.id   d7029577fe7c15fb28afcb3aff4505ae
#
_cell.length_a   1.000
_cell.length_b   1.000
_cell.length_c   1.000
_cell.angle_alpha   90.00
_cell.angle_beta   90.00
_cell.angle_gamma   90.00
#
_symmetry.space_group_name_H-M   'P 1'
#
loop_
_entity.id
_entity.type
_entity.pdbx_description
1 polymer ?
#
loop_
_entity_poly.entity_id
_entity_poly.type
_entity_poly.pdbx_seq_one_letter_code
_entity_poly.pdbx_strand_id
1 'polypeptide(L)'
;MEEGIQSIIDTDYERWVLTIRTRFQRAKVSASLKVNNELLRFYLSVGKDIYNNQYENRYGSQFYKRLSIDLQREIPNSKGFSPTNLKYMRYFYELFKDEIQNRPQVVDDLVCLPWGHIRYIIDNCKNDLDKATAYTWYLENAIKFKLVPKSFQDNRKVLRNLGAKLNYY
;
A
#
# COMPACT_ATOMS: atom_id res chain seq x y z
N MET A 1 55.03 1.97 14.78
CA MET A 1 54.36 3.00 13.93
C MET A 1 53.50 2.35 12.84
N GLU A 2 53.94 1.29 12.17
CA GLU A 2 53.18 0.62 11.10
C GLU A 2 51.88 -0.06 11.59
N GLU A 3 51.88 -0.74 12.73
CA GLU A 3 50.68 -1.40 13.30
C GLU A 3 49.56 -0.40 13.64
N GLY A 4 49.91 0.81 14.09
CA GLY A 4 48.90 1.83 14.40
C GLY A 4 48.24 2.41 13.15
N ILE A 5 48.97 2.54 12.05
CA ILE A 5 48.44 3.02 10.76
C ILE A 5 47.56 1.95 10.12
N GLN A 6 47.95 0.69 10.16
CA GLN A 6 47.15 -0.43 9.63
C GLN A 6 45.80 -0.55 10.36
N SER A 7 45.81 -0.43 11.71
CA SER A 7 44.58 -0.47 12.51
C SER A 7 43.61 0.68 12.21
N ILE A 8 44.12 1.88 11.90
CA ILE A 8 43.31 3.05 11.52
C ILE A 8 42.68 2.84 10.11
N ILE A 9 43.47 2.34 9.18
CA ILE A 9 43.03 2.06 7.80
C ILE A 9 41.93 1.00 7.82
N ASP A 10 42.08 -0.06 8.62
CA ASP A 10 41.04 -1.12 8.74
C ASP A 10 39.73 -0.59 9.31
N THR A 11 39.79 0.27 10.33
CA THR A 11 38.59 0.89 10.92
C THR A 11 37.88 1.85 9.97
N ASP A 12 38.62 2.60 9.18
CA ASP A 12 38.00 3.51 8.18
C ASP A 12 37.42 2.75 7.01
N TYR A 13 38.05 1.67 6.57
CA TYR A 13 37.51 0.76 5.57
C TYR A 13 36.21 0.09 6.04
N GLU A 14 36.18 -0.46 7.24
CA GLU A 14 34.99 -1.06 7.83
C GLU A 14 33.82 -0.05 7.93
N ARG A 15 34.11 1.17 8.38
CA ARG A 15 33.12 2.26 8.45
C ARG A 15 32.59 2.63 7.08
N TRP A 16 33.44 2.64 6.06
CA TRP A 16 33.05 2.88 4.69
C TRP A 16 32.16 1.76 4.13
N VAL A 17 32.49 0.50 4.38
CA VAL A 17 31.66 -0.68 4.01
C VAL A 17 30.28 -0.60 4.66
N LEU A 18 30.20 -0.25 5.96
CA LEU A 18 28.91 -0.04 6.64
C LEU A 18 28.10 1.11 6.01
N THR A 19 28.78 2.14 5.56
CA THR A 19 28.15 3.27 4.87
C THR A 19 27.55 2.82 3.53
N ILE A 20 28.29 2.04 2.75
CA ILE A 20 27.79 1.45 1.48
C ILE A 20 26.58 0.56 1.74
N ARG A 21 26.67 -0.33 2.75
CA ARG A 21 25.54 -1.19 3.15
C ARG A 21 24.30 -0.35 3.47
N THR A 22 24.46 0.71 4.23
CA THR A 22 23.34 1.60 4.62
C THR A 22 22.71 2.28 3.40
N ARG A 23 23.54 2.80 2.48
CA ARG A 23 23.07 3.39 1.22
C ARG A 23 22.32 2.38 0.35
N PHE A 24 22.84 1.17 0.23
CA PHE A 24 22.19 0.08 -0.51
C PHE A 24 20.83 -0.27 0.08
N GLN A 25 20.74 -0.44 1.40
CA GLN A 25 19.47 -0.74 2.06
C GLN A 25 18.43 0.38 1.87
N ARG A 26 18.86 1.64 1.96
CA ARG A 26 17.98 2.80 1.68
C ARG A 26 17.49 2.80 0.24
N ALA A 27 18.37 2.56 -0.72
CA ALA A 27 18.01 2.49 -2.13
C ALA A 27 16.99 1.36 -2.41
N LYS A 28 17.21 0.18 -1.82
CA LYS A 28 16.29 -0.96 -1.93
C LYS A 28 14.90 -0.64 -1.37
N VAL A 29 14.84 -0.01 -0.20
CA VAL A 29 13.56 0.41 0.41
C VAL A 29 12.86 1.46 -0.46
N SER A 30 13.59 2.45 -0.95
CA SER A 30 13.02 3.49 -1.83
C SER A 30 12.46 2.90 -3.12
N ALA A 31 13.18 1.97 -3.75
CA ALA A 31 12.69 1.29 -4.96
C ALA A 31 11.40 0.49 -4.67
N SER A 32 11.35 -0.26 -3.56
CA SER A 32 10.16 -1.02 -3.17
C SER A 32 8.94 -0.13 -2.91
N LEU A 33 9.13 1.05 -2.32
CA LEU A 33 8.06 2.02 -2.10
C LEU A 33 7.53 2.57 -3.43
N LYS A 34 8.42 2.92 -4.36
CA LYS A 34 8.00 3.41 -5.69
C LYS A 34 7.19 2.37 -6.45
N VAL A 35 7.63 1.12 -6.45
CA VAL A 35 6.89 0.02 -7.09
C VAL A 35 5.49 -0.16 -6.45
N ASN A 36 5.39 -0.13 -5.12
CA ASN A 36 4.11 -0.20 -4.43
C ASN A 36 3.19 0.97 -4.81
N ASN A 37 3.70 2.19 -4.84
CA ASN A 37 2.92 3.38 -5.17
C ASN A 37 2.34 3.29 -6.59
N GLU A 38 3.16 2.92 -7.57
CA GLU A 38 2.69 2.76 -8.96
C GLU A 38 1.65 1.63 -9.08
N LEU A 39 1.85 0.52 -8.38
CA LEU A 39 0.87 -0.57 -8.36
C LEU A 39 -0.47 -0.13 -7.77
N LEU A 40 -0.47 0.66 -6.69
CA LEU A 40 -1.70 1.15 -6.08
C LEU A 40 -2.41 2.20 -6.93
N ARG A 41 -1.66 3.07 -7.63
CA ARG A 41 -2.25 3.97 -8.64
C ARG A 41 -2.94 3.19 -9.74
N PHE A 42 -2.30 2.14 -10.22
CA PHE A 42 -2.88 1.24 -11.20
C PHE A 42 -4.14 0.56 -10.66
N TYR A 43 -4.13 0.04 -9.43
CA TYR A 43 -5.32 -0.56 -8.81
C TYR A 43 -6.48 0.44 -8.66
N LEU A 44 -6.18 1.68 -8.29
CA LEU A 44 -7.17 2.75 -8.21
C LEU A 44 -7.77 3.06 -9.59
N SER A 45 -6.95 3.12 -10.64
CA SER A 45 -7.38 3.32 -12.02
C SER A 45 -8.31 2.20 -12.50
N VAL A 46 -7.93 0.93 -12.31
CA VAL A 46 -8.77 -0.22 -12.65
C VAL A 46 -10.09 -0.20 -11.86
N GLY A 47 -10.01 0.14 -10.57
CA GLY A 47 -11.18 0.28 -9.72
C GLY A 47 -12.16 1.35 -10.21
N LYS A 48 -11.64 2.50 -10.65
CA LYS A 48 -12.39 3.58 -11.28
C LYS A 48 -13.10 3.11 -12.55
N ASP A 49 -12.41 2.39 -13.42
CA ASP A 49 -12.97 1.90 -14.66
C ASP A 49 -14.11 0.89 -14.40
N ILE A 50 -13.91 -0.04 -13.47
CA ILE A 50 -14.95 -1.00 -13.08
C ILE A 50 -16.17 -0.29 -12.50
N TYR A 51 -15.95 0.70 -11.62
CA TYR A 51 -17.03 1.47 -10.99
C TYR A 51 -17.83 2.29 -11.99
N ASN A 52 -17.15 3.07 -12.83
CA ASN A 52 -17.80 4.00 -13.76
C ASN A 52 -18.56 3.28 -14.89
N ASN A 53 -18.03 2.16 -15.38
CA ASN A 53 -18.64 1.40 -16.46
C ASN A 53 -19.77 0.47 -15.99
N GLN A 54 -19.94 0.30 -14.67
CA GLN A 54 -20.98 -0.56 -14.08
C GLN A 54 -21.01 -1.98 -14.68
N TYR A 55 -19.86 -2.52 -15.04
CA TYR A 55 -19.75 -3.81 -15.72
C TYR A 55 -20.35 -4.96 -14.91
N GLU A 56 -20.32 -4.87 -13.58
CA GLU A 56 -20.94 -5.84 -12.69
C GLU A 56 -22.46 -5.94 -12.90
N ASN A 57 -23.14 -4.81 -13.08
CA ASN A 57 -24.58 -4.76 -13.38
C ASN A 57 -24.88 -5.30 -14.78
N ARG A 58 -23.97 -5.08 -15.73
CA ARG A 58 -24.14 -5.48 -17.13
C ARG A 58 -23.86 -6.96 -17.38
N TYR A 59 -22.85 -7.53 -16.70
CA TYR A 59 -22.36 -8.90 -16.94
C TYR A 59 -22.70 -9.87 -15.79
N GLY A 60 -23.33 -9.41 -14.71
CA GLY A 60 -23.80 -10.23 -13.60
C GLY A 60 -22.70 -10.77 -12.68
N SER A 61 -23.08 -11.75 -11.87
CA SER A 61 -22.23 -12.31 -10.79
C SER A 61 -20.91 -12.96 -11.25
N GLN A 62 -20.81 -13.36 -12.52
CA GLN A 62 -19.60 -13.99 -13.07
C GLN A 62 -18.59 -12.97 -13.64
N PHE A 63 -18.90 -11.68 -13.63
CA PHE A 63 -18.07 -10.63 -14.20
C PHE A 63 -16.62 -10.70 -13.70
N TYR A 64 -16.41 -10.68 -12.41
CA TYR A 64 -15.04 -10.68 -11.82
C TYR A 64 -14.26 -11.96 -12.13
N LYS A 65 -14.95 -13.10 -12.19
CA LYS A 65 -14.31 -14.37 -12.55
C LYS A 65 -13.84 -14.34 -14.01
N ARG A 66 -14.70 -13.87 -14.90
CA ARG A 66 -14.36 -13.73 -16.34
C ARG A 66 -13.23 -12.73 -16.55
N LEU A 67 -13.34 -11.53 -15.96
CA LEU A 67 -12.30 -10.50 -16.04
C LEU A 67 -10.95 -11.02 -15.52
N SER A 68 -10.95 -11.77 -14.41
CA SER A 68 -9.74 -12.39 -13.86
C SER A 68 -9.08 -13.35 -14.86
N ILE A 69 -9.88 -14.21 -15.51
CA ILE A 69 -9.37 -15.17 -16.51
C ILE A 69 -8.78 -14.43 -17.72
N ASP A 70 -9.50 -13.44 -18.24
CA ASP A 70 -9.09 -12.68 -19.41
C ASP A 70 -7.80 -11.91 -19.12
N LEU A 71 -7.71 -11.21 -17.97
CA LEU A 71 -6.49 -10.49 -17.58
C LEU A 71 -5.29 -11.42 -17.33
N GLN A 72 -5.49 -12.58 -16.73
CA GLN A 72 -4.40 -13.55 -16.53
C GLN A 72 -3.90 -14.14 -17.84
N ARG A 73 -4.76 -14.26 -18.84
CA ARG A 73 -4.34 -14.67 -20.19
C ARG A 73 -3.54 -13.59 -20.89
N GLU A 74 -3.97 -12.33 -20.84
CA GLU A 74 -3.28 -11.22 -21.50
C GLU A 74 -1.99 -10.79 -20.77
N ILE A 75 -1.93 -11.00 -19.44
CA ILE A 75 -0.78 -10.62 -18.59
C ILE A 75 -0.32 -11.87 -17.80
N PRO A 76 0.40 -12.80 -18.47
CA PRO A 76 0.85 -14.03 -17.81
C PRO A 76 1.75 -13.75 -16.60
N ASN A 77 1.67 -14.62 -15.59
CA ASN A 77 2.45 -14.52 -14.35
C ASN A 77 2.10 -13.34 -13.42
N SER A 78 1.05 -12.57 -13.70
CA SER A 78 0.58 -11.52 -12.81
C SER A 78 -0.27 -12.09 -11.68
N LYS A 79 0.12 -11.83 -10.42
CA LYS A 79 -0.61 -12.30 -9.23
C LYS A 79 -1.72 -11.35 -8.76
N GLY A 80 -1.84 -10.17 -9.39
CA GLY A 80 -2.72 -9.09 -8.92
C GLY A 80 -4.18 -9.21 -9.33
N PHE A 81 -4.55 -10.11 -10.24
CA PHE A 81 -5.86 -10.12 -10.89
C PHE A 81 -6.80 -11.25 -10.45
N SER A 82 -6.73 -11.68 -9.19
CA SER A 82 -7.76 -12.58 -8.67
C SER A 82 -9.13 -11.89 -8.61
N PRO A 83 -10.26 -12.62 -8.73
CA PRO A 83 -11.60 -12.04 -8.66
C PRO A 83 -11.83 -11.21 -7.40
N THR A 84 -11.32 -11.68 -6.27
CA THR A 84 -11.36 -10.97 -4.99
C THR A 84 -10.56 -9.67 -5.05
N ASN A 85 -9.35 -9.69 -5.60
CA ASN A 85 -8.52 -8.50 -5.68
C ASN A 85 -9.12 -7.43 -6.59
N LEU A 86 -9.72 -7.83 -7.71
CA LEU A 86 -10.45 -6.93 -8.62
C LEU A 86 -11.66 -6.26 -7.94
N LYS A 87 -12.39 -6.98 -7.07
CA LYS A 87 -13.45 -6.38 -6.23
C LYS A 87 -12.88 -5.34 -5.26
N TYR A 88 -11.74 -5.64 -4.63
CA TYR A 88 -11.11 -4.68 -3.72
C TYR A 88 -10.57 -3.44 -4.46
N MET A 89 -10.12 -3.55 -5.71
CA MET A 89 -9.76 -2.38 -6.52
C MET A 89 -10.98 -1.46 -6.74
N ARG A 90 -12.16 -2.03 -7.06
CA ARG A 90 -13.40 -1.26 -7.16
C ARG A 90 -13.77 -0.60 -5.84
N TYR A 91 -13.75 -1.34 -4.74
CA TYR A 91 -14.08 -0.81 -3.41
C TYR A 91 -13.09 0.27 -2.95
N PHE A 92 -11.84 0.15 -3.33
CA PHE A 92 -10.82 1.17 -3.07
C PHE A 92 -11.19 2.50 -3.72
N TYR A 93 -11.54 2.49 -5.01
CA TYR A 93 -12.01 3.70 -5.67
C TYR A 93 -13.34 4.19 -5.09
N GLU A 94 -14.32 3.31 -4.90
CA GLU A 94 -15.64 3.65 -4.39
C GLU A 94 -15.61 4.32 -3.02
N LEU A 95 -14.73 3.87 -2.12
CA LEU A 95 -14.59 4.42 -0.77
C LEU A 95 -14.01 5.85 -0.79
N PHE A 96 -13.05 6.13 -1.67
CA PHE A 96 -12.32 7.40 -1.68
C PHE A 96 -12.66 8.32 -2.88
N LYS A 97 -13.63 7.97 -3.72
CA LYS A 97 -13.93 8.73 -4.96
C LYS A 97 -14.24 10.20 -4.71
N ASP A 98 -15.01 10.51 -3.69
CA ASP A 98 -15.43 11.87 -3.37
C ASP A 98 -14.24 12.71 -2.85
N GLU A 99 -13.39 12.10 -2.00
CA GLU A 99 -12.14 12.70 -1.56
C GLU A 99 -11.17 12.94 -2.72
N ILE A 100 -11.03 11.98 -3.63
CA ILE A 100 -10.17 12.09 -4.80
C ILE A 100 -10.64 13.22 -5.73
N GLN A 101 -11.95 13.41 -5.89
CA GLN A 101 -12.49 14.51 -6.69
C GLN A 101 -12.26 15.88 -6.05
N ASN A 102 -12.47 15.98 -4.76
CA ASN A 102 -12.34 17.23 -4.01
C ASN A 102 -10.88 17.60 -3.71
N ARG A 103 -10.02 16.60 -3.51
CA ARG A 103 -8.63 16.75 -3.13
C ARG A 103 -7.76 15.67 -3.81
N PRO A 104 -7.34 15.90 -5.09
CA PRO A 104 -6.56 14.89 -5.83
C PRO A 104 -5.27 14.44 -5.14
N GLN A 105 -4.68 15.28 -4.29
CA GLN A 105 -3.47 14.96 -3.53
C GLN A 105 -3.65 13.80 -2.55
N VAL A 106 -4.89 13.48 -2.14
CA VAL A 106 -5.17 12.33 -1.26
C VAL A 106 -4.67 11.00 -1.86
N VAL A 107 -4.58 10.92 -3.18
CA VAL A 107 -4.02 9.74 -3.86
C VAL A 107 -2.59 9.49 -3.44
N ASP A 108 -1.77 10.53 -3.26
CA ASP A 108 -0.37 10.42 -2.84
C ASP A 108 -0.27 9.84 -1.43
N ASP A 109 -1.17 10.23 -0.54
CA ASP A 109 -1.26 9.71 0.84
C ASP A 109 -1.69 8.23 0.83
N LEU A 110 -2.73 7.91 0.06
CA LEU A 110 -3.28 6.54 -0.02
C LEU A 110 -2.26 5.53 -0.59
N VAL A 111 -1.51 5.90 -1.63
CA VAL A 111 -0.57 4.98 -2.28
C VAL A 111 0.71 4.76 -1.47
N CYS A 112 0.94 5.54 -0.41
CA CYS A 112 2.03 5.29 0.54
C CYS A 112 1.77 4.07 1.44
N LEU A 113 0.51 3.64 1.57
CA LEU A 113 0.13 2.49 2.38
C LEU A 113 0.34 1.17 1.61
N PRO A 114 0.76 0.08 2.26
CA PRO A 114 0.73 -1.25 1.66
C PRO A 114 -0.70 -1.69 1.30
N TRP A 115 -0.87 -2.42 0.19
CA TRP A 115 -2.18 -2.90 -0.27
C TRP A 115 -3.00 -3.64 0.81
N GLY A 116 -2.33 -4.41 1.66
CA GLY A 116 -2.99 -5.09 2.77
C GLY A 116 -3.65 -4.14 3.77
N HIS A 117 -3.09 -2.95 3.99
CA HIS A 117 -3.68 -1.92 4.86
C HIS A 117 -4.91 -1.29 4.20
N ILE A 118 -4.83 -1.00 2.91
CA ILE A 118 -5.98 -0.49 2.14
C ILE A 118 -7.15 -1.47 2.20
N ARG A 119 -6.91 -2.77 1.99
CA ARG A 119 -7.95 -3.80 2.11
C ARG A 119 -8.56 -3.85 3.51
N TYR A 120 -7.73 -3.75 4.55
CA TYR A 120 -8.21 -3.71 5.94
C TYR A 120 -9.11 -2.49 6.19
N ILE A 121 -8.74 -1.32 5.67
CA ILE A 121 -9.56 -0.10 5.77
C ILE A 121 -10.90 -0.33 5.08
N ILE A 122 -10.92 -0.85 3.86
CA ILE A 122 -12.14 -1.17 3.11
C ILE A 122 -13.06 -2.10 3.92
N ASP A 123 -12.52 -3.18 4.49
CA ASP A 123 -13.28 -4.17 5.24
C ASP A 123 -13.91 -3.60 6.52
N ASN A 124 -13.26 -2.62 7.16
CA ASN A 124 -13.69 -2.09 8.45
C ASN A 124 -14.43 -0.76 8.38
N CYS A 125 -14.32 -0.03 7.27
CA CYS A 125 -14.95 1.28 7.14
C CYS A 125 -16.26 1.27 6.35
N LYS A 126 -16.53 0.26 5.51
CA LYS A 126 -17.84 -0.01 4.84
C LYS A 126 -18.62 1.26 4.44
N ASN A 127 -18.05 2.13 3.65
CA ASN A 127 -18.62 3.42 3.24
C ASN A 127 -18.59 4.55 4.31
N ASP A 128 -17.90 4.35 5.41
CA ASP A 128 -17.62 5.40 6.40
C ASP A 128 -16.31 6.09 6.01
N LEU A 129 -16.42 7.17 5.25
CA LEU A 129 -15.29 7.91 4.70
C LEU A 129 -14.48 8.60 5.82
N ASP A 130 -15.14 9.15 6.83
CA ASP A 130 -14.48 9.84 7.94
C ASP A 130 -13.59 8.87 8.71
N LYS A 131 -14.10 7.68 8.97
CA LYS A 131 -13.35 6.60 9.61
C LYS A 131 -12.20 6.11 8.72
N ALA A 132 -12.42 5.96 7.43
CA ALA A 132 -11.38 5.56 6.48
C ALA A 132 -10.25 6.59 6.41
N THR A 133 -10.59 7.87 6.37
CA THR A 133 -9.64 8.99 6.36
C THR A 133 -8.83 9.04 7.66
N ALA A 134 -9.47 8.87 8.82
CA ALA A 134 -8.80 8.81 10.10
C ALA A 134 -7.80 7.64 10.20
N TYR A 135 -8.17 6.45 9.69
CA TYR A 135 -7.26 5.29 9.62
C TYR A 135 -6.07 5.54 8.70
N THR A 136 -6.31 6.13 7.52
CA THR A 136 -5.27 6.47 6.54
C THR A 136 -4.27 7.44 7.16
N TRP A 137 -4.74 8.53 7.73
CA TRP A 137 -3.90 9.53 8.40
C TRP A 137 -3.06 8.93 9.52
N TYR A 138 -3.68 8.12 10.37
CA TYR A 138 -2.96 7.48 11.47
C TYR A 138 -1.87 6.53 10.98
N LEU A 139 -2.18 5.68 10.01
CA LEU A 139 -1.21 4.71 9.47
C LEU A 139 -0.04 5.40 8.78
N GLU A 140 -0.31 6.43 7.98
CA GLU A 140 0.72 7.21 7.33
C GLU A 140 1.69 7.82 8.35
N ASN A 141 1.16 8.48 9.39
CA ASN A 141 1.96 9.11 10.42
C ASN A 141 2.69 8.06 11.28
N ALA A 142 2.04 6.96 11.64
CA ALA A 142 2.67 5.89 12.40
C ALA A 142 3.83 5.23 11.63
N ILE A 143 3.69 5.02 10.32
CA ILE A 143 4.76 4.52 9.46
C ILE A 143 5.88 5.55 9.30
N LYS A 144 5.54 6.81 9.07
CA LYS A 144 6.49 7.92 8.94
C LYS A 144 7.36 8.08 10.18
N PHE A 145 6.77 8.03 11.36
CA PHE A 145 7.47 8.13 12.64
C PHE A 145 8.04 6.80 13.14
N LYS A 146 7.98 5.72 12.33
CA LYS A 146 8.46 4.37 12.70
C LYS A 146 7.81 3.81 13.98
N LEU A 147 6.61 4.26 14.32
CA LEU A 147 5.87 3.79 15.48
C LEU A 147 5.25 2.41 15.27
N VAL A 148 5.07 2.00 14.02
CA VAL A 148 4.57 0.68 13.63
C VAL A 148 5.45 0.07 12.54
N PRO A 149 5.61 -1.26 12.50
CA PRO A 149 6.30 -1.95 11.42
C PRO A 149 5.61 -1.72 10.08
N LYS A 150 6.38 -1.75 8.97
CA LYS A 150 5.84 -1.61 7.62
C LYS A 150 5.05 -2.84 7.15
N SER A 151 5.18 -3.99 7.82
CA SER A 151 4.49 -5.20 7.44
C SER A 151 3.04 -5.20 7.91
N PHE A 152 2.12 -5.62 7.04
CA PHE A 152 0.68 -5.70 7.38
C PHE A 152 0.40 -6.66 8.54
N GLN A 153 1.10 -7.79 8.60
CA GLN A 153 0.87 -8.80 9.65
C GLN A 153 1.20 -8.26 11.04
N ASP A 154 2.29 -7.51 11.16
CA ASP A 154 2.72 -6.91 12.43
C ASP A 154 1.80 -5.76 12.86
N ASN A 155 1.20 -5.06 11.90
CA ASN A 155 0.31 -3.93 12.15
C ASN A 155 -1.14 -4.34 12.42
N ARG A 156 -1.54 -5.56 12.11
CA ARG A 156 -2.93 -6.04 12.26
C ARG A 156 -3.46 -5.89 13.68
N LYS A 157 -2.61 -6.10 14.68
CA LYS A 157 -2.97 -5.92 16.11
C LYS A 157 -3.15 -4.45 16.48
N VAL A 158 -2.27 -3.59 15.96
CA VAL A 158 -2.33 -2.13 16.16
C VAL A 158 -3.59 -1.57 15.51
N LEU A 159 -3.92 -1.99 14.30
CA LEU A 159 -5.12 -1.57 13.57
C LEU A 159 -6.42 -1.97 14.28
N ARG A 160 -6.49 -3.19 14.86
CA ARG A 160 -7.64 -3.60 15.68
C ARG A 160 -7.83 -2.71 16.91
N ASN A 161 -6.74 -2.40 17.60
CA ASN A 161 -6.80 -1.54 18.80
C ASN A 161 -7.22 -0.11 18.44
N LEU A 162 -6.85 0.37 17.25
CA LEU A 162 -7.29 1.67 16.74
C LEU A 162 -8.77 1.67 16.42
N GLY A 163 -9.25 0.64 15.75
CA GLY A 163 -10.68 0.48 15.45
C GLY A 163 -11.53 0.47 16.71
N ALA A 164 -11.07 -0.16 17.78
CA ALA A 164 -11.72 -0.11 19.06
C ALA A 164 -11.77 1.32 19.63
N LYS A 165 -10.69 2.10 19.51
CA LYS A 165 -10.64 3.49 20.01
C LYS A 165 -11.49 4.46 19.19
N LEU A 166 -11.53 4.31 17.86
CA LEU A 166 -12.33 5.17 16.97
C LEU A 166 -13.85 4.92 17.07
N ASN A 167 -14.27 3.78 17.62
CA ASN A 167 -15.69 3.50 17.89
C ASN A 167 -16.19 4.13 19.20
N TYR A 168 -15.33 4.82 19.97
CA TYR A 168 -15.69 5.50 21.22
C TYR A 168 -15.83 7.02 21.08
N TYR A 169 -15.67 7.58 19.88
CA TYR A 169 -15.90 8.97 19.53
C TYR A 169 -16.98 9.08 18.44
#